data_982836b87f8fc8fd8cf61e5ae18e5763
#
_entry.id   982836b87f8fc8fd8cf61e5ae18e5763
#
_cell.length_a   1.000
_cell.length_b   1.000
_cell.length_c   1.000
_cell.angle_alpha   90.00
_cell.angle_beta   90.00
_cell.angle_gamma   90.00
#
_symmetry.space_group_name_H-M   'P 1'
#
loop_
_entity.id
_entity.type
_entity.pdbx_description
1 polymer ?
#
loop_
_entity_poly.entity_id
_entity_poly.type
_entity_poly.pdbx_seq_one_letter_code
_entity_poly.pdbx_strand_id
1 'polypeptide(L)'
;QNPYNNADIFLLYPAANQKEAAGSRAAYVLVKLAAEEMAAGKEVTYSYPKAEYDRAAMEYLGEPITQYETRNTTLTQDGNVESTGWGMIIPNFMVLTHLEQLGENHYKGIFSVYGNGYGQGGDPAEAYEDCCNRLMHGNILPTDYLMGTRTLEWEEWESPLLGLQLRYLSCEFTPAN
;
A
#
# COMPACT_ATOMS: atom_id res chain seq x y z
N GLN A 1 -0.61 -0.72 -17.41
CA GLN A 1 -0.75 -0.68 -15.95
C GLN A 1 0.01 0.53 -15.44
N ASN A 2 -0.67 1.43 -14.75
CA ASN A 2 -0.05 2.61 -14.17
C ASN A 2 0.84 2.15 -12.99
N PRO A 3 2.17 2.35 -13.01
CA PRO A 3 3.06 1.90 -11.95
C PRO A 3 2.77 2.53 -10.58
N TYR A 4 1.94 3.57 -10.53
CA TYR A 4 1.57 4.30 -9.31
C TYR A 4 0.31 3.77 -8.60
N ASN A 5 -0.34 2.73 -9.13
CA ASN A 5 -1.33 1.96 -8.35
C ASN A 5 -0.70 1.19 -7.17
N ASN A 6 0.61 1.29 -7.00
CA ASN A 6 1.34 0.66 -5.90
C ASN A 6 1.29 1.44 -4.56
N ALA A 7 0.49 2.50 -4.45
CA ALA A 7 0.28 3.17 -3.15
C ALA A 7 -0.19 2.17 -2.08
N ASP A 8 -0.99 1.19 -2.48
CA ASP A 8 -1.54 0.18 -1.59
C ASP A 8 -0.47 -0.62 -0.84
N ILE A 9 0.75 -0.71 -1.38
CA ILE A 9 1.88 -1.35 -0.71
C ILE A 9 2.17 -0.74 0.67
N PHE A 10 1.98 0.58 0.84
CA PHE A 10 2.20 1.25 2.11
C PHE A 10 1.22 0.78 3.18
N LEU A 11 -0.01 0.42 2.81
CA LEU A 11 -1.02 -0.10 3.72
C LEU A 11 -0.90 -1.61 3.92
N LEU A 12 -0.44 -2.31 2.89
CA LEU A 12 -0.35 -3.76 2.88
C LEU A 12 0.95 -4.29 3.50
N TYR A 13 1.96 -3.44 3.70
CA TYR A 13 3.18 -3.84 4.38
C TYR A 13 2.93 -3.91 5.90
N PRO A 14 3.28 -5.03 6.58
CA PRO A 14 3.08 -5.14 8.01
C PRO A 14 3.97 -4.13 8.74
N ALA A 15 3.34 -3.17 9.42
CA ALA A 15 4.07 -2.24 10.28
C ALA A 15 4.46 -2.94 11.58
N ALA A 16 5.72 -2.82 11.98
CA ALA A 16 6.22 -3.42 13.21
C ALA A 16 5.68 -2.71 14.47
N ASN A 17 5.21 -1.48 14.33
CA ASN A 17 4.68 -0.67 15.42
C ASN A 17 3.78 0.47 14.91
N GLN A 18 3.10 1.16 15.82
CA GLN A 18 2.18 2.26 15.49
C GLN A 18 2.85 3.43 14.75
N LYS A 19 4.12 3.71 15.05
CA LYS A 19 4.86 4.80 14.38
C LYS A 19 5.11 4.48 12.90
N GLU A 20 5.43 3.24 12.58
CA GLU A 20 5.57 2.78 11.20
C GLU A 20 4.23 2.77 10.47
N ALA A 21 3.17 2.32 11.15
CA ALA A 21 1.81 2.34 10.59
C ALA A 21 1.39 3.78 10.24
N ALA A 22 1.63 4.75 11.12
CA ALA A 22 1.34 6.16 10.86
C ALA A 22 2.15 6.69 9.66
N GLY A 23 3.44 6.34 9.56
CA GLY A 23 4.29 6.70 8.42
C GLY A 23 3.81 6.10 7.11
N SER A 24 3.39 4.84 7.12
CA SER A 24 2.85 4.14 5.95
C SER A 24 1.54 4.78 5.45
N ARG A 25 0.62 5.11 6.37
CA ARG A 25 -0.64 5.80 6.03
C ARG A 25 -0.38 7.19 5.45
N ALA A 26 0.55 7.94 6.06
CA ALA A 26 0.95 9.25 5.58
C ALA A 26 1.55 9.19 4.17
N ALA A 27 2.44 8.23 3.91
CA ALA A 27 3.01 8.01 2.58
C ALA A 27 1.96 7.61 1.54
N TYR A 28 1.00 6.75 1.92
CA TYR A 28 -0.10 6.35 1.05
C TYR A 28 -0.88 7.56 0.52
N VAL A 29 -1.25 8.50 1.39
CA VAL A 29 -1.98 9.71 0.99
C VAL A 29 -1.17 10.56 0.02
N LEU A 30 0.14 10.77 0.28
CA LEU A 30 1.01 11.52 -0.63
C LEU A 30 1.10 10.87 -2.01
N VAL A 31 1.19 9.53 -2.07
CA VAL A 31 1.27 8.82 -3.36
C VAL A 31 -0.06 8.88 -4.11
N LYS A 32 -1.20 8.88 -3.42
CA LYS A 32 -2.51 9.09 -4.06
C LYS A 32 -2.63 10.49 -4.65
N LEU A 33 -2.20 11.53 -3.93
CA LEU A 33 -2.15 12.90 -4.46
C LEU A 33 -1.20 13.03 -5.67
N ALA A 34 -0.04 12.41 -5.60
CA ALA A 34 0.88 12.36 -6.75
C ALA A 34 0.25 11.68 -7.96
N ALA A 35 -0.52 10.61 -7.75
CA ALA A 35 -1.26 9.94 -8.82
C ALA A 35 -2.36 10.85 -9.41
N GLU A 36 -3.07 11.65 -8.60
CA GLU A 36 -4.01 12.65 -9.08
C GLU A 36 -3.32 13.72 -9.95
N GLU A 37 -2.16 14.23 -9.52
CA GLU A 37 -1.38 15.19 -10.32
C GLU A 37 -0.99 14.60 -11.67
N MET A 38 -0.49 13.37 -11.68
CA MET A 38 -0.14 12.67 -12.93
C MET A 38 -1.35 12.45 -13.83
N ALA A 39 -2.48 12.02 -13.28
CA ALA A 39 -3.71 11.82 -14.04
C ALA A 39 -4.22 13.14 -14.65
N ALA A 40 -3.98 14.25 -13.95
CA ALA A 40 -4.27 15.61 -14.44
C ALA A 40 -3.20 16.19 -15.38
N GLY A 41 -2.13 15.44 -15.70
CA GLY A 41 -1.03 15.91 -16.55
C GLY A 41 -0.14 16.97 -15.89
N LYS A 42 -0.11 17.03 -14.56
CA LYS A 42 0.70 17.95 -13.78
C LYS A 42 2.04 17.31 -13.40
N GLU A 43 2.99 18.15 -13.03
CA GLU A 43 4.25 17.72 -12.44
C GLU A 43 4.01 17.29 -10.98
N VAL A 44 4.60 16.16 -10.59
CA VAL A 44 4.49 15.63 -9.22
C VAL A 44 5.45 16.35 -8.29
N THR A 45 4.92 16.92 -7.23
CA THR A 45 5.71 17.72 -6.29
C THR A 45 5.99 17.02 -4.96
N TYR A 46 5.13 16.07 -4.55
CA TYR A 46 5.11 15.47 -3.20
C TYR A 46 5.09 16.50 -2.07
N SER A 47 4.52 17.68 -2.36
CA SER A 47 4.33 18.78 -1.42
C SER A 47 2.94 19.36 -1.64
N TYR A 48 2.04 19.20 -0.68
CA TYR A 48 0.63 19.53 -0.83
C TYR A 48 0.14 20.36 0.34
N PRO A 49 -0.71 21.40 0.09
CA PRO A 49 -1.37 22.11 1.16
C PRO A 49 -2.06 21.13 2.13
N LYS A 50 -1.94 21.39 3.43
CA LYS A 50 -2.52 20.53 4.46
C LYS A 50 -3.99 20.22 4.21
N ALA A 51 -4.77 21.21 3.75
CA ALA A 51 -6.20 21.01 3.46
C ALA A 51 -6.46 20.01 2.32
N GLU A 52 -5.60 20.00 1.30
CA GLU A 52 -5.67 19.05 0.19
C GLU A 52 -5.25 17.66 0.64
N TYR A 53 -4.20 17.58 1.45
CA TYR A 53 -3.76 16.33 2.06
C TYR A 53 -4.84 15.71 2.95
N ASP A 54 -5.50 16.53 3.81
CA ASP A 54 -6.59 16.07 4.68
C ASP A 54 -7.81 15.61 3.87
N ARG A 55 -8.15 16.30 2.76
CA ARG A 55 -9.18 15.85 1.82
C ARG A 55 -8.86 14.46 1.29
N ALA A 56 -7.64 14.28 0.77
CA ALA A 56 -7.20 13.00 0.22
C ALA A 56 -7.20 11.88 1.28
N ALA A 57 -6.82 12.18 2.52
CA ALA A 57 -6.90 11.23 3.62
C ALA A 57 -8.34 10.74 3.84
N MET A 58 -9.29 11.66 3.92
CA MET A 58 -10.71 11.29 4.06
C MET A 58 -11.24 10.52 2.85
N GLU A 59 -10.81 10.88 1.65
CA GLU A 59 -11.26 10.24 0.42
C GLU A 59 -10.70 8.81 0.27
N TYR A 60 -9.40 8.64 0.45
CA TYR A 60 -8.70 7.37 0.18
C TYR A 60 -8.61 6.44 1.38
N LEU A 61 -8.48 6.97 2.61
CA LEU A 61 -8.44 6.16 3.83
C LEU A 61 -9.80 6.05 4.53
N GLY A 62 -10.72 6.99 4.27
CA GLY A 62 -11.99 7.09 4.98
C GLY A 62 -11.88 7.66 6.39
N GLU A 63 -10.70 8.14 6.79
CA GLU A 63 -10.45 8.67 8.12
C GLU A 63 -9.35 9.75 8.10
N PRO A 64 -9.36 10.69 9.06
CA PRO A 64 -8.40 11.78 9.08
C PRO A 64 -6.99 11.30 9.47
N ILE A 65 -5.97 11.93 8.92
CA ILE A 65 -4.61 11.86 9.44
C ILE A 65 -4.48 12.89 10.56
N THR A 66 -4.03 12.45 11.73
CA THR A 66 -3.83 13.30 12.91
C THR A 66 -2.35 13.57 13.21
N GLN A 67 -1.45 12.81 12.58
CA GLN A 67 -0.01 12.93 12.78
C GLN A 67 0.67 13.18 11.42
N TYR A 68 1.17 14.41 11.23
CA TYR A 68 1.86 14.83 9.99
C TYR A 68 3.38 14.64 10.07
N GLU A 69 3.94 14.70 11.28
CA GLU A 69 5.35 14.41 11.54
C GLU A 69 5.52 12.89 11.68
N THR A 70 5.97 12.27 10.62
CA THR A 70 6.19 10.83 10.57
C THR A 70 7.58 10.51 10.01
N ARG A 71 7.89 9.24 9.80
CA ARG A 71 9.11 8.84 9.09
C ARG A 71 9.12 9.32 7.64
N ASN A 72 7.94 9.45 7.02
CA ASN A 72 7.79 9.65 5.58
C ASN A 72 7.25 11.04 5.22
N THR A 73 6.80 11.80 6.19
CA THR A 73 6.18 13.12 5.98
C THR A 73 6.59 14.12 7.05
N THR A 74 6.57 15.40 6.68
CA THR A 74 6.71 16.54 7.59
C THR A 74 5.70 17.62 7.24
N LEU A 75 5.27 18.40 8.25
CA LEU A 75 4.46 19.60 8.05
C LEU A 75 5.38 20.82 8.05
N THR A 76 5.46 21.50 6.91
CA THR A 76 6.31 22.67 6.75
C THR A 76 5.73 23.92 7.44
N GLN A 77 6.55 24.94 7.65
CA GLN A 77 6.09 26.22 8.20
C GLN A 77 5.07 26.92 7.31
N ASP A 78 5.13 26.68 6.01
CA ASP A 78 4.20 27.24 5.01
C ASP A 78 2.85 26.47 4.97
N GLY A 79 2.69 25.46 5.81
CA GLY A 79 1.45 24.69 5.94
C GLY A 79 1.29 23.60 4.89
N ASN A 80 2.34 23.17 4.24
CA ASN A 80 2.34 22.03 3.33
C ASN A 80 2.75 20.74 4.06
N VAL A 81 2.15 19.62 3.67
CA VAL A 81 2.63 18.28 4.02
C VAL A 81 3.55 17.81 2.89
N GLU A 82 4.78 17.51 3.24
CA GLU A 82 5.82 17.13 2.29
C GLU A 82 6.38 15.75 2.59
N SER A 83 6.86 15.09 1.52
CA SER A 83 7.62 13.84 1.67
C SER A 83 9.01 14.13 2.23
N THR A 84 9.40 13.39 3.27
CA THR A 84 10.79 13.32 3.75
C THR A 84 11.60 12.25 3.04
N GLY A 85 11.01 11.59 2.06
CA GLY A 85 11.52 10.42 1.38
C GLY A 85 11.01 9.12 2.00
N TRP A 86 10.89 8.12 1.18
CA TRP A 86 10.65 6.74 1.60
C TRP A 86 11.81 5.90 1.11
N GLY A 87 12.27 5.01 1.97
CA GLY A 87 13.23 3.98 1.57
C GLY A 87 12.61 3.07 0.50
N MET A 88 13.44 2.34 -0.20
CA MET A 88 12.96 1.32 -1.14
C MET A 88 12.15 0.28 -0.36
N ILE A 89 10.84 0.21 -0.66
CA ILE A 89 9.98 -0.85 -0.15
C ILE A 89 10.02 -1.96 -1.18
N ILE A 90 10.56 -3.11 -0.79
CA ILE A 90 10.50 -4.31 -1.62
C ILE A 90 9.20 -5.02 -1.25
N PRO A 91 8.24 -5.12 -2.17
CA PRO A 91 6.93 -5.68 -1.85
C PRO A 91 7.03 -7.16 -1.55
N ASN A 92 6.31 -7.60 -0.53
CA ASN A 92 5.99 -9.01 -0.34
C ASN A 92 4.97 -9.46 -1.37
N PHE A 93 4.99 -10.75 -1.70
CA PHE A 93 3.97 -11.33 -2.58
C PHE A 93 2.76 -11.73 -1.76
N MET A 94 1.59 -11.40 -2.27
CA MET A 94 0.33 -11.83 -1.68
C MET A 94 -0.45 -12.64 -2.69
N VAL A 95 -0.88 -13.84 -2.27
CA VAL A 95 -1.71 -14.72 -3.06
C VAL A 95 -3.07 -14.84 -2.40
N LEU A 96 -4.12 -14.41 -3.08
CA LEU A 96 -5.49 -14.54 -2.61
C LEU A 96 -5.86 -16.03 -2.50
N THR A 97 -6.22 -16.48 -1.30
CA THR A 97 -6.61 -17.87 -1.02
C THR A 97 -8.10 -18.01 -0.75
N HIS A 98 -8.74 -16.93 -0.29
CA HIS A 98 -10.18 -16.91 -0.06
C HIS A 98 -10.72 -15.51 -0.30
N LEU A 99 -11.89 -15.42 -0.94
CA LEU A 99 -12.61 -14.16 -1.20
C LEU A 99 -14.06 -14.33 -0.80
N GLU A 100 -14.57 -13.42 0.00
CA GLU A 100 -15.97 -13.29 0.41
C GLU A 100 -16.50 -11.92 0.02
N GLN A 101 -17.65 -11.86 -0.61
CA GLN A 101 -18.36 -10.62 -0.87
C GLN A 101 -19.36 -10.37 0.26
N LEU A 102 -19.15 -9.27 1.00
CA LEU A 102 -19.97 -8.90 2.16
C LEU A 102 -21.13 -7.95 1.79
N GLY A 103 -21.00 -7.25 0.67
CA GLY A 103 -21.98 -6.30 0.15
C GLY A 103 -21.74 -6.01 -1.32
N GLU A 104 -22.43 -5.02 -1.89
CA GLU A 104 -22.37 -4.71 -3.34
C GLU A 104 -20.93 -4.40 -3.79
N ASN A 105 -20.22 -3.57 -3.01
CA ASN A 105 -18.82 -3.19 -3.30
C ASN A 105 -17.90 -3.47 -2.09
N HIS A 106 -18.29 -4.38 -1.21
CA HIS A 106 -17.63 -4.66 0.04
C HIS A 106 -17.15 -6.11 0.06
N TYR A 107 -15.86 -6.31 0.30
CA TYR A 107 -15.20 -7.60 0.18
C TYR A 107 -14.30 -7.87 1.38
N LYS A 108 -14.09 -9.16 1.65
CA LYS A 108 -13.10 -9.66 2.58
C LYS A 108 -12.26 -10.73 1.90
N GLY A 109 -10.95 -10.59 1.94
CA GLY A 109 -10.02 -11.53 1.36
C GLY A 109 -9.00 -12.06 2.36
N ILE A 110 -8.62 -13.32 2.21
CA ILE A 110 -7.50 -13.93 2.93
C ILE A 110 -6.40 -14.18 1.93
N PHE A 111 -5.20 -13.72 2.25
CA PHE A 111 -4.02 -13.81 1.41
C PHE A 111 -2.91 -14.56 2.13
N SER A 112 -2.24 -15.47 1.44
CA SER A 112 -0.93 -15.95 1.87
C SER A 112 0.12 -14.90 1.51
N VAL A 113 0.98 -14.54 2.47
CA VAL A 113 2.02 -13.53 2.31
C VAL A 113 3.37 -14.23 2.26
N TYR A 114 4.10 -14.03 1.17
CA TYR A 114 5.42 -14.62 0.94
C TYR A 114 6.50 -13.54 0.94
N GLY A 115 7.61 -13.82 1.60
CA GLY A 115 8.80 -12.98 1.53
C GLY A 115 9.37 -12.98 0.11
N ASN A 116 10.07 -11.91 -0.22
CA ASN A 116 10.70 -11.72 -1.53
C ASN A 116 12.09 -12.36 -1.65
N GLY A 117 12.49 -13.23 -0.69
CA GLY A 117 13.82 -13.83 -0.66
C GLY A 117 14.96 -12.87 -0.27
N TYR A 118 14.65 -11.61 0.02
CA TYR A 118 15.64 -10.65 0.48
C TYR A 118 16.19 -11.07 1.86
N GLY A 119 17.49 -11.36 1.93
CA GLY A 119 18.13 -11.93 3.13
C GLY A 119 18.64 -13.37 2.95
N GLN A 120 18.27 -14.03 1.88
CA GLN A 120 18.79 -15.37 1.49
C GLN A 120 20.05 -15.29 0.60
N GLY A 121 20.60 -14.07 0.39
CA GLY A 121 21.84 -13.87 -0.37
C GLY A 121 21.70 -13.80 -1.89
N GLY A 122 20.46 -13.73 -2.41
CA GLY A 122 20.17 -13.55 -3.84
C GLY A 122 19.92 -12.08 -4.23
N ASP A 123 19.91 -11.82 -5.55
CA ASP A 123 19.48 -10.52 -6.09
C ASP A 123 17.97 -10.36 -5.86
N PRO A 124 17.51 -9.27 -5.21
CA PRO A 124 16.09 -9.02 -4.98
C PRO A 124 15.25 -8.96 -6.27
N ALA A 125 15.83 -8.48 -7.37
CA ALA A 125 15.15 -8.40 -8.66
C ALA A 125 14.92 -9.80 -9.26
N GLU A 126 15.90 -10.69 -9.15
CA GLU A 126 15.78 -12.08 -9.61
C GLU A 126 14.75 -12.86 -8.77
N ALA A 127 14.75 -12.66 -7.45
CA ALA A 127 13.76 -13.28 -6.56
C ALA A 127 12.33 -12.80 -6.89
N TYR A 128 12.16 -11.52 -7.19
CA TYR A 128 10.89 -10.95 -7.61
C TYR A 128 10.41 -11.57 -8.94
N GLU A 129 11.28 -11.65 -9.93
CA GLU A 129 10.96 -12.20 -11.24
C GLU A 129 10.61 -13.70 -11.15
N ASP A 130 11.35 -14.49 -10.37
CA ASP A 130 11.07 -15.91 -10.16
C ASP A 130 9.71 -16.12 -9.49
N CYS A 131 9.37 -15.33 -8.46
CA CYS A 131 8.06 -15.39 -7.82
C CYS A 131 6.93 -15.02 -8.78
N CYS A 132 7.08 -13.96 -9.57
CA CYS A 132 6.09 -13.58 -10.59
C CYS A 132 5.90 -14.68 -11.62
N ASN A 133 6.98 -15.29 -12.11
CA ASN A 133 6.93 -16.38 -13.08
C ASN A 133 6.23 -17.61 -12.50
N ARG A 134 6.51 -17.99 -11.27
CA ARG A 134 5.85 -19.11 -10.60
C ARG A 134 4.36 -18.87 -10.40
N LEU A 135 3.96 -17.65 -10.01
CA LEU A 135 2.54 -17.29 -9.88
C LEU A 135 1.82 -17.36 -11.23
N MET A 136 2.41 -16.84 -12.31
CA MET A 136 1.81 -16.86 -13.64
C MET A 136 1.65 -18.28 -14.21
N HIS A 137 2.54 -19.20 -13.85
CA HIS A 137 2.50 -20.58 -14.31
C HIS A 137 1.79 -21.54 -13.36
N GLY A 138 1.15 -21.02 -12.30
CA GLY A 138 0.40 -21.84 -11.33
C GLY A 138 1.26 -22.73 -10.43
N ASN A 139 2.57 -22.47 -10.37
CA ASN A 139 3.48 -23.21 -9.49
C ASN A 139 3.34 -22.71 -8.04
N ILE A 140 3.33 -23.66 -7.10
CA ILE A 140 3.25 -23.34 -5.67
C ILE A 140 4.57 -22.69 -5.24
N LEU A 141 4.46 -21.56 -4.55
CA LEU A 141 5.62 -20.92 -3.93
C LEU A 141 6.20 -21.79 -2.82
N PRO A 142 7.52 -21.83 -2.64
CA PRO A 142 8.14 -22.57 -1.55
C PRO A 142 7.61 -22.11 -0.19
N THR A 143 7.28 -23.05 0.69
CA THR A 143 6.80 -22.76 2.05
C THR A 143 7.81 -22.00 2.89
N ASP A 144 9.09 -22.12 2.56
CA ASP A 144 10.21 -21.42 3.25
C ASP A 144 10.11 -19.89 3.16
N TYR A 145 9.35 -19.37 2.20
CA TYR A 145 9.09 -17.94 2.04
C TYR A 145 7.75 -17.48 2.61
N LEU A 146 6.94 -18.39 3.14
CA LEU A 146 5.66 -18.05 3.73
C LEU A 146 5.88 -17.29 5.05
N MET A 147 5.50 -16.02 5.05
CA MET A 147 5.59 -15.15 6.23
C MET A 147 4.38 -15.25 7.13
N GLY A 148 3.23 -15.60 6.56
CA GLY A 148 1.96 -15.66 7.28
C GLY A 148 0.75 -15.46 6.37
N THR A 149 -0.35 -15.10 6.98
CA THR A 149 -1.59 -14.75 6.29
C THR A 149 -1.99 -13.31 6.58
N ARG A 150 -2.63 -12.68 5.60
CA ARG A 150 -3.21 -11.36 5.73
C ARG A 150 -4.69 -11.43 5.45
N THR A 151 -5.50 -10.91 6.36
CA THR A 151 -6.92 -10.71 6.15
C THR A 151 -7.15 -9.24 5.87
N LEU A 152 -7.73 -8.95 4.70
CA LEU A 152 -8.09 -7.61 4.26
C LEU A 152 -9.60 -7.53 4.14
N GLU A 153 -10.15 -6.39 4.56
CA GLU A 153 -11.52 -6.00 4.28
C GLU A 153 -11.47 -4.65 3.58
N TRP A 154 -12.17 -4.52 2.45
CA TRP A 154 -12.14 -3.32 1.63
C TRP A 154 -13.48 -3.03 0.96
N GLU A 155 -13.65 -1.76 0.62
CA GLU A 155 -14.70 -1.28 -0.29
C GLU A 155 -14.09 -0.85 -1.62
N GLU A 156 -14.77 -1.19 -2.71
CA GLU A 156 -14.49 -0.67 -4.04
C GLU A 156 -15.27 0.62 -4.26
N TRP A 157 -14.62 1.64 -4.81
CA TRP A 157 -15.25 2.89 -5.15
C TRP A 157 -14.60 3.52 -6.39
N GLU A 158 -15.36 4.35 -7.11
CA GLU A 158 -14.88 5.00 -8.33
C GLU A 158 -14.40 6.41 -8.02
N SER A 159 -13.10 6.65 -8.18
CA SER A 159 -12.50 7.98 -8.12
C SER A 159 -12.66 8.66 -9.49
N PRO A 160 -13.12 9.92 -9.55
CA PRO A 160 -13.25 10.66 -10.82
C PRO A 160 -11.93 10.82 -11.58
N LEU A 161 -10.80 10.81 -10.88
CA LEU A 161 -9.46 11.00 -11.46
C LEU A 161 -8.69 9.70 -11.67
N LEU A 162 -8.83 8.75 -10.73
CA LEU A 162 -8.01 7.54 -10.70
C LEU A 162 -8.75 6.28 -11.12
N GLY A 163 -10.08 6.36 -11.39
CA GLY A 163 -10.90 5.19 -11.68
C GLY A 163 -11.15 4.33 -10.45
N LEU A 164 -11.30 3.01 -10.63
CA LEU A 164 -11.57 2.08 -9.54
C LEU A 164 -10.46 2.10 -8.49
N GLN A 165 -10.84 2.34 -7.25
CA GLN A 165 -9.98 2.40 -6.08
C GLN A 165 -10.47 1.43 -5.00
N LEU A 166 -9.55 1.00 -4.14
CA LEU A 166 -9.86 0.21 -2.95
C LEU A 166 -9.68 1.08 -1.71
N ARG A 167 -10.68 1.07 -0.83
CA ARG A 167 -10.57 1.63 0.51
C ARG A 167 -10.48 0.49 1.50
N TYR A 168 -9.34 0.35 2.17
CA TYR A 168 -9.11 -0.69 3.15
C TYR A 168 -9.75 -0.32 4.49
N LEU A 169 -10.71 -1.15 4.93
CA LEU A 169 -11.43 -0.99 6.20
C LEU A 169 -10.69 -1.67 7.34
N SER A 170 -10.09 -2.82 7.07
CA SER A 170 -9.23 -3.52 8.01
C SER A 170 -8.09 -4.24 7.30
N CYS A 171 -6.98 -4.39 8.03
CA CYS A 171 -5.79 -5.08 7.56
C CYS A 171 -5.12 -5.79 8.73
N GLU A 172 -5.33 -7.10 8.83
CA GLU A 172 -4.77 -7.92 9.91
C GLU A 172 -3.71 -8.87 9.35
N PHE A 173 -2.60 -9.02 10.06
CA PHE A 173 -1.54 -9.95 9.71
C PHE A 173 -1.35 -10.98 10.80
N THR A 174 -1.37 -12.26 10.41
CA THR A 174 -1.10 -13.40 11.29
C THR A 174 0.18 -14.07 10.82
N PRO A 175 1.28 -14.04 11.59
CA PRO A 175 2.54 -14.70 11.23
C PRO A 175 2.35 -16.20 11.01
N ALA A 176 3.17 -16.78 10.12
CA ALA A 176 3.33 -18.24 10.03
C ALA A 176 4.01 -18.77 11.29
N ASN A 177 3.59 -19.96 11.75
CA ASN A 177 4.20 -20.63 12.90
C ASN A 177 5.55 -21.25 12.52
#